data_784c8e05c19b2c7b40506c75b0a5654e
#
_entry.id   784c8e05c19b2c7b40506c75b0a5654e
#
_cell.length_a   1.000
_cell.length_b   1.000
_cell.length_c   1.000
_cell.angle_alpha   90.00
_cell.angle_beta   90.00
_cell.angle_gamma   90.00
#
_symmetry.space_group_name_H-M   'P 1'
#
loop_
_entity.id
_entity.type
_entity.pdbx_description
1 polymer ?
#
loop_
_entity_poly.entity_id
_entity_poly.type
_entity_poly.pdbx_seq_one_letter_code
_entity_poly.pdbx_strand_id
1 'polypeptide(L)'
;MKLIGTVLLKERRDRGGYGNTDNPGYRNLFSLDALSGSYNAYKSNDIDVVYTLKKDNGMDSFIRVYSQHHNYWGIDRYPSWILDDGSYVPFPGSAAWSDFIKNYHPAGWDNLTDEEAEKNHGVQLQLGKSFGKHDILGSVTYDKSVMKLMNDYGPVENTEYRRNTLTGYVQDKIHVNDKWDVTPALRYSHYNSFSGTRQAKRDSSGKIVKDGSGNVVYVDSKHRGDVSTFTPVINTEYMFSDDFSAYAGWTKIYRPIKGKDYATDAYGGGALKDEKGDVWTIGLRKGIGPNTEVTVHYDWTKMSNAITQYSVDDPSIPGHRLTRYVNAKEDKQSFNITVDHKFNDHWNLGLAYTHFKDTYRAKDGVQYTDVGLGELSNVNTQINKLRPANHFTMNLSYENNKFYSGLLVNWYTGMDTTAYTDNQFLVLDWNMNYELRKNINLYLSVTNLTNESYENAYSEYNGLGAAPQPGRAWMVGARYKF
;
A
#
# COMPACT_ATOMS: atom_id res chain seq x y z
N MET A 1 0.34 26.37 -26.47
CA MET A 1 0.84 26.26 -25.11
C MET A 1 -0.35 26.00 -24.20
N LYS A 2 -0.43 24.82 -23.61
CA LYS A 2 -1.50 24.48 -22.65
C LYS A 2 -0.83 24.28 -21.30
N LEU A 3 -1.03 25.22 -20.40
CA LEU A 3 -0.60 25.08 -19.02
C LEU A 3 -1.72 24.34 -18.27
N ILE A 4 -1.44 23.15 -17.79
CA ILE A 4 -2.36 22.40 -16.94
C ILE A 4 -1.73 22.42 -15.55
N GLY A 5 -2.35 23.18 -14.65
CA GLY A 5 -1.98 23.19 -13.23
C GLY A 5 -3.14 22.64 -12.42
N THR A 6 -2.86 21.68 -11.56
CA THR A 6 -3.83 21.17 -10.60
C THR A 6 -3.34 21.50 -9.19
N VAL A 7 -4.15 22.25 -8.46
CA VAL A 7 -3.93 22.46 -7.02
C VAL A 7 -5.00 21.65 -6.29
N LEU A 8 -4.57 20.63 -5.55
CA LEU A 8 -5.45 19.81 -4.75
C LEU A 8 -5.23 20.14 -3.27
N LEU A 9 -6.26 20.68 -2.64
CA LEU A 9 -6.33 20.85 -1.20
C LEU A 9 -7.35 19.86 -0.67
N LYS A 10 -6.91 18.88 0.10
CA LYS A 10 -7.79 17.86 0.66
C LYS A 10 -7.51 17.73 2.15
N GLU A 11 -8.56 17.85 2.93
CA GLU A 11 -8.57 17.49 4.35
C GLU A 11 -9.65 16.42 4.56
N ARG A 12 -9.25 15.31 5.17
CA ARG A 12 -10.16 14.23 5.52
C ARG A 12 -10.00 13.93 7.01
N ARG A 13 -11.12 13.77 7.69
CA ARG A 13 -11.19 13.27 9.06
C ARG A 13 -12.00 12.00 9.07
N ASP A 14 -11.35 10.90 9.41
CA ASP A 14 -12.00 9.61 9.55
C ASP A 14 -12.09 9.25 11.04
N ARG A 15 -13.24 8.77 11.46
CA ARG A 15 -13.38 8.15 12.78
C ARG A 15 -12.98 6.69 12.64
N GLY A 16 -11.86 6.32 13.23
CA GLY A 16 -11.39 4.94 13.25
C GLY A 16 -12.08 4.12 14.34
N GLY A 17 -12.26 2.85 14.05
CA GLY A 17 -12.65 1.85 15.03
C GLY A 17 -11.82 0.61 14.81
N TYR A 18 -11.35 -0.01 15.87
CA TYR A 18 -10.66 -1.30 15.84
C TYR A 18 -11.63 -2.37 16.31
N GLY A 19 -11.73 -3.48 15.60
CA GLY A 19 -12.54 -4.62 16.00
C GLY A 19 -11.72 -5.89 15.90
N ASN A 20 -11.77 -6.74 16.92
CA ASN A 20 -11.27 -8.10 16.84
C ASN A 20 -12.43 -9.07 16.77
N THR A 21 -12.35 -9.99 15.86
CA THR A 21 -13.39 -10.96 15.54
C THR A 21 -13.47 -12.10 16.54
N ASP A 22 -12.35 -12.53 17.11
CA ASP A 22 -12.26 -13.76 17.88
C ASP A 22 -12.54 -13.58 19.38
N ASN A 23 -12.58 -12.34 19.85
CA ASN A 23 -12.89 -12.04 21.25
C ASN A 23 -14.17 -11.20 21.35
N PRO A 24 -15.32 -11.79 21.70
CA PRO A 24 -16.59 -11.06 21.84
C PRO A 24 -16.52 -9.90 22.86
N GLY A 25 -15.66 -10.03 23.87
CA GLY A 25 -15.36 -8.96 24.82
C GLY A 25 -14.67 -7.76 24.16
N TYR A 26 -13.83 -8.03 23.19
CA TYR A 26 -13.09 -7.02 22.44
C TYR A 26 -14.02 -6.12 21.60
N ARG A 27 -15.02 -6.70 20.93
CA ARG A 27 -16.04 -5.94 20.17
C ARG A 27 -16.82 -4.97 21.05
N ASN A 28 -17.06 -5.33 22.30
CA ASN A 28 -17.80 -4.50 23.24
C ASN A 28 -16.93 -3.39 23.90
N LEU A 29 -15.61 -3.62 23.95
CA LEU A 29 -14.67 -2.67 24.53
C LEU A 29 -14.36 -1.51 23.61
N PHE A 30 -14.38 -1.75 22.32
CA PHE A 30 -14.28 -0.73 21.28
C PHE A 30 -15.64 -0.26 20.80
N SER A 31 -16.62 -0.22 21.71
CA SER A 31 -17.86 0.49 21.42
C SER A 31 -17.52 1.92 21.00
N LEU A 32 -18.29 2.47 20.08
CA LEU A 32 -18.11 3.84 19.58
C LEU A 32 -17.98 4.87 20.72
N ASP A 33 -18.51 4.58 21.90
CA ASP A 33 -18.42 5.44 23.07
C ASP A 33 -17.05 5.43 23.75
N ALA A 34 -16.33 4.31 23.74
CA ALA A 34 -14.98 4.22 24.31
C ALA A 34 -13.93 4.92 23.43
N LEU A 35 -14.18 4.98 22.12
CA LEU A 35 -13.34 5.64 21.13
C LEU A 35 -13.91 6.97 20.62
N SER A 36 -14.96 7.46 21.24
CA SER A 36 -15.60 8.71 20.85
C SER A 36 -14.61 9.88 21.02
N GLY A 37 -14.06 10.32 19.89
CA GLY A 37 -13.06 11.39 19.84
C GLY A 37 -11.68 10.97 19.34
N SER A 38 -11.38 9.67 19.20
CA SER A 38 -10.24 9.22 18.41
C SER A 38 -10.51 9.55 16.95
N TYR A 39 -9.55 10.14 16.26
CA TYR A 39 -9.66 10.43 14.83
C TYR A 39 -8.31 10.44 14.15
N ASN A 40 -8.33 10.08 12.89
CA ASN A 40 -7.22 10.28 12.00
C ASN A 40 -7.52 11.45 11.07
N ALA A 41 -6.57 12.33 10.88
CA ALA A 41 -6.69 13.46 9.99
C ALA A 41 -5.58 13.43 8.95
N TYR A 42 -5.94 13.74 7.73
CA TYR A 42 -5.00 13.80 6.61
C TYR A 42 -5.16 15.15 5.90
N LYS A 43 -4.01 15.81 5.67
CA LYS A 43 -3.95 17.06 4.92
C LYS A 43 -2.96 16.93 3.79
N SER A 44 -3.38 17.25 2.59
CA SER A 44 -2.56 17.24 1.39
C SER A 44 -2.58 18.61 0.70
N ASN A 45 -1.40 19.10 0.33
CA ASN A 45 -1.24 20.26 -0.51
C ASN A 45 -0.33 19.84 -1.67
N ASP A 46 -0.89 19.70 -2.86
CA ASP A 46 -0.17 19.24 -4.03
C ASP A 46 -0.23 20.29 -5.14
N ILE A 47 0.94 20.64 -5.66
CA ILE A 47 1.09 21.48 -6.83
C ILE A 47 1.82 20.66 -7.89
N ASP A 48 1.24 20.54 -9.05
CA ASP A 48 1.80 19.82 -10.19
C ASP A 48 1.63 20.66 -11.45
N VAL A 49 2.74 21.07 -12.05
CA VAL A 49 2.76 21.88 -13.26
C VAL A 49 3.44 21.08 -14.35
N VAL A 50 2.69 20.78 -15.41
CA VAL A 50 3.18 20.05 -16.58
C VAL A 50 3.12 20.96 -17.80
N TYR A 51 4.28 21.17 -18.42
CA TYR A 51 4.37 21.84 -19.71
C TYR A 51 4.67 20.81 -20.81
N THR A 52 3.67 20.51 -21.65
CA THR A 52 3.83 19.59 -22.77
C THR A 52 4.57 20.29 -23.89
N LEU A 53 5.74 19.77 -24.28
CA LEU A 53 6.58 20.29 -25.35
C LEU A 53 6.08 19.85 -26.71
N LYS A 54 5.88 18.55 -26.87
CA LYS A 54 5.46 17.93 -28.11
C LYS A 54 4.90 16.52 -27.82
N LYS A 55 4.00 16.07 -28.70
CA LYS A 55 3.52 14.70 -28.74
C LYS A 55 3.89 14.10 -30.10
N ASP A 56 4.53 12.93 -30.10
CA ASP A 56 4.91 12.19 -31.28
C ASP A 56 4.55 10.71 -31.10
N ASN A 57 3.75 10.12 -31.97
CA ASN A 57 3.26 8.74 -31.89
C ASN A 57 2.73 8.33 -30.52
N GLY A 58 1.97 9.20 -29.86
CA GLY A 58 1.45 8.94 -28.52
C GLY A 58 2.45 9.14 -27.38
N MET A 59 3.72 9.43 -27.68
CA MET A 59 4.74 9.72 -26.69
C MET A 59 4.72 11.21 -26.33
N ASP A 60 4.52 11.52 -25.07
CA ASP A 60 4.51 12.89 -24.58
C ASP A 60 5.93 13.35 -24.22
N SER A 61 6.34 14.48 -24.82
CA SER A 61 7.53 15.22 -24.37
C SER A 61 7.08 16.35 -23.48
N PHE A 62 7.58 16.40 -22.24
CA PHE A 62 7.13 17.39 -21.27
C PHE A 62 8.21 17.73 -20.25
N ILE A 63 7.99 18.87 -19.59
CA ILE A 63 8.65 19.24 -18.35
C ILE A 63 7.57 19.27 -17.25
N ARG A 64 7.85 18.64 -16.13
CA ARG A 64 6.99 18.62 -14.96
C ARG A 64 7.73 19.15 -13.75
N VAL A 65 7.09 20.01 -12.99
CA VAL A 65 7.58 20.48 -11.69
C VAL A 65 6.48 20.23 -10.68
N TYR A 66 6.80 19.58 -9.59
CA TYR A 66 5.83 19.25 -8.57
C TYR A 66 6.32 19.51 -7.15
N SER A 67 5.38 19.79 -6.28
CA SER A 67 5.57 19.94 -4.85
C SER A 67 4.38 19.28 -4.15
N GLN A 68 4.67 18.30 -3.32
CA GLN A 68 3.67 17.54 -2.56
C GLN A 68 3.98 17.67 -1.09
N HIS A 69 2.97 17.95 -0.30
CA HIS A 69 3.08 18.04 1.14
C HIS A 69 1.90 17.33 1.78
N HIS A 70 2.18 16.21 2.42
CA HIS A 70 1.20 15.37 3.07
C HIS A 70 1.48 15.35 4.57
N ASN A 71 0.47 15.63 5.36
CA ASN A 71 0.49 15.45 6.80
C ASN A 71 -0.60 14.47 7.18
N TYR A 72 -0.23 13.47 7.93
CA TYR A 72 -1.12 12.54 8.59
C TYR A 72 -0.92 12.69 10.09
N TRP A 73 -2.00 12.77 10.84
CA TRP A 73 -1.95 12.68 12.30
C TRP A 73 -3.17 11.93 12.81
N GLY A 74 -2.94 11.15 13.86
CA GLY A 74 -3.97 10.44 14.59
C GLY A 74 -4.04 10.95 16.02
N ILE A 75 -5.22 11.16 16.53
CA ILE A 75 -5.45 11.33 17.94
C ILE A 75 -6.15 10.08 18.41
N ASP A 76 -5.43 9.27 19.16
CA ASP A 76 -5.97 8.11 19.82
C ASP A 76 -6.26 8.50 21.27
N ARG A 77 -7.50 8.37 21.68
CA ARG A 77 -7.88 8.50 23.08
C ARG A 77 -7.57 7.23 23.86
N TYR A 78 -6.48 6.58 23.49
CA TYR A 78 -5.91 5.48 24.23
C TYR A 78 -4.94 6.01 25.26
N PRO A 79 -5.03 5.54 26.51
CA PRO A 79 -3.97 5.81 27.46
C PRO A 79 -2.67 5.19 26.96
N SER A 80 -1.55 5.84 27.24
CA SER A 80 -0.26 5.23 27.06
C SER A 80 -0.22 3.88 27.81
N TRP A 81 0.57 2.93 27.32
CA TRP A 81 0.72 1.62 27.98
C TRP A 81 1.21 1.71 29.43
N ILE A 82 1.79 2.87 29.81
CA ILE A 82 2.27 3.18 31.14
C ILE A 82 1.57 4.46 31.58
N LEU A 83 0.90 4.40 32.70
CA LEU A 83 0.26 5.54 33.32
C LEU A 83 1.29 6.39 34.06
N ASP A 84 0.94 7.65 34.40
CA ASP A 84 1.83 8.57 35.10
C ASP A 84 2.31 8.04 36.48
N ASP A 85 1.54 7.16 37.11
CA ASP A 85 1.88 6.48 38.35
C ASP A 85 2.82 5.27 38.15
N GLY A 86 3.21 4.97 36.92
CA GLY A 86 4.05 3.84 36.56
C GLY A 86 3.31 2.50 36.45
N SER A 87 2.00 2.49 36.64
CA SER A 87 1.19 1.29 36.40
C SER A 87 0.95 1.05 34.91
N TYR A 88 0.56 -0.16 34.55
CA TYR A 88 0.27 -0.53 33.16
C TYR A 88 -1.23 -0.45 32.89
N VAL A 89 -1.55 0.03 31.69
CA VAL A 89 -2.91 -0.08 31.17
C VAL A 89 -3.28 -1.57 31.09
N PRO A 90 -4.39 -1.97 31.70
CA PRO A 90 -4.84 -3.35 31.64
C PRO A 90 -5.05 -3.80 30.19
N PHE A 91 -4.76 -5.07 29.90
CA PHE A 91 -4.97 -5.63 28.59
C PHE A 91 -6.45 -5.55 28.20
N PRO A 92 -6.81 -5.02 27.02
CA PRO A 92 -8.17 -4.99 26.53
C PRO A 92 -8.83 -6.37 26.57
N GLY A 93 -10.05 -6.47 27.14
CA GLY A 93 -10.76 -7.74 27.35
C GLY A 93 -10.54 -8.39 28.72
N SER A 94 -9.59 -7.89 29.52
CA SER A 94 -9.45 -8.32 30.92
C SER A 94 -10.55 -7.71 31.81
N ALA A 95 -10.85 -8.35 32.94
CA ALA A 95 -11.78 -7.79 33.92
C ALA A 95 -11.33 -6.40 34.41
N ALA A 96 -10.04 -6.20 34.60
CA ALA A 96 -9.44 -4.92 35.00
C ALA A 96 -9.62 -3.83 33.93
N TRP A 97 -9.73 -4.17 32.65
CA TRP A 97 -9.95 -3.22 31.57
C TRP A 97 -11.32 -2.51 31.67
N SER A 98 -12.37 -3.25 32.02
CA SER A 98 -13.72 -2.68 32.18
C SER A 98 -13.78 -1.65 33.30
N ASP A 99 -13.09 -1.90 34.39
CA ASP A 99 -13.00 -0.97 35.52
C ASP A 99 -12.09 0.21 35.18
N PHE A 100 -11.01 -0.04 34.47
CA PHE A 100 -10.09 0.98 33.99
C PHE A 100 -10.80 2.00 33.09
N ILE A 101 -11.52 1.56 32.07
CA ILE A 101 -12.24 2.46 31.15
C ILE A 101 -13.28 3.32 31.87
N LYS A 102 -13.98 2.77 32.87
CA LYS A 102 -14.98 3.50 33.64
C LYS A 102 -14.39 4.60 34.51
N ASN A 103 -13.20 4.39 35.05
CA ASN A 103 -12.66 5.20 36.13
C ASN A 103 -11.46 6.05 35.72
N TYR A 104 -10.90 5.82 34.56
CA TYR A 104 -9.66 6.46 34.14
C TYR A 104 -9.91 7.57 33.12
N HIS A 105 -9.60 8.82 33.52
CA HIS A 105 -9.53 9.98 32.63
C HIS A 105 -8.16 10.64 32.79
N PRO A 106 -7.12 10.14 32.14
CA PRO A 106 -5.80 10.70 32.28
C PRO A 106 -5.75 12.14 31.75
N ALA A 107 -5.04 12.99 32.47
CA ALA A 107 -4.65 14.30 31.96
C ALA A 107 -3.80 14.08 30.70
N GLY A 108 -4.18 14.64 29.56
CA GLY A 108 -3.49 14.41 28.31
C GLY A 108 -4.01 13.24 27.47
N TRP A 109 -5.10 12.59 27.88
CA TRP A 109 -5.79 11.57 27.09
C TRP A 109 -6.05 11.98 25.63
N ASP A 110 -6.28 13.28 25.41
CA ASP A 110 -6.54 13.87 24.10
C ASP A 110 -5.26 14.24 23.31
N ASN A 111 -4.07 14.01 23.88
CA ASN A 111 -2.79 14.49 23.34
C ASN A 111 -1.92 13.37 22.76
N LEU A 112 -2.42 12.14 22.68
CA LEU A 112 -1.71 11.06 22.03
C LEU A 112 -1.82 11.26 20.52
N THR A 113 -0.73 11.78 19.92
CA THR A 113 -0.66 12.05 18.49
C THR A 113 0.41 11.20 17.86
N ASP A 114 0.06 10.56 16.77
CA ASP A 114 1.01 10.01 15.80
C ASP A 114 1.00 10.97 14.61
N GLU A 115 2.15 11.56 14.30
CA GLU A 115 2.29 12.48 13.19
C GLU A 115 3.28 11.95 12.16
N GLU A 116 2.83 11.86 10.92
CA GLU A 116 3.65 11.57 9.78
C GLU A 116 3.55 12.73 8.77
N ALA A 117 4.66 13.36 8.45
CA ALA A 117 4.72 14.43 7.48
C ALA A 117 5.67 14.05 6.35
N GLU A 118 5.17 14.12 5.12
CA GLU A 118 5.95 13.85 3.92
C GLU A 118 5.96 15.08 3.01
N LYS A 119 7.16 15.45 2.53
CA LYS A 119 7.35 16.53 1.56
C LYS A 119 8.18 16.02 0.41
N ASN A 120 7.62 16.08 -0.79
CA ASN A 120 8.29 15.71 -2.02
C ASN A 120 8.31 16.89 -2.98
N HIS A 121 9.48 17.22 -3.51
CA HIS A 121 9.64 18.23 -4.54
C HIS A 121 10.45 17.63 -5.68
N GLY A 122 10.02 17.84 -6.90
CA GLY A 122 10.74 17.25 -8.01
C GLY A 122 10.57 17.98 -9.32
N VAL A 123 11.50 17.66 -10.22
CA VAL A 123 11.49 18.09 -11.61
C VAL A 123 11.70 16.87 -12.48
N GLN A 124 10.89 16.75 -13.52
CA GLN A 124 10.99 15.70 -14.51
C GLN A 124 11.02 16.30 -15.92
N LEU A 125 11.99 15.87 -16.71
CA LEU A 125 12.03 16.07 -18.16
C LEU A 125 11.80 14.72 -18.84
N GLN A 126 10.90 14.67 -19.79
CA GLN A 126 10.68 13.52 -20.65
C GLN A 126 10.68 13.95 -22.10
N LEU A 127 11.36 13.19 -22.94
CA LEU A 127 11.41 13.38 -24.38
C LEU A 127 11.09 12.06 -25.07
N GLY A 128 10.20 12.11 -26.06
CA GLY A 128 9.82 10.98 -26.88
C GLY A 128 9.87 11.32 -28.35
N LYS A 129 10.37 10.39 -29.17
CA LYS A 129 10.42 10.56 -30.62
C LYS A 129 10.48 9.23 -31.37
N SER A 130 9.76 9.17 -32.49
CA SER A 130 9.81 8.05 -33.42
C SER A 130 10.84 8.27 -34.53
N PHE A 131 11.56 7.21 -34.88
CA PHE A 131 12.56 7.16 -35.96
C PHE A 131 12.45 5.84 -36.72
N GLY A 132 11.76 5.83 -37.84
CA GLY A 132 11.57 4.60 -38.61
C GLY A 132 10.91 3.50 -37.77
N LYS A 133 11.66 2.46 -37.41
CA LYS A 133 11.18 1.35 -36.61
C LYS A 133 11.37 1.53 -35.11
N HIS A 134 11.81 2.66 -34.64
CA HIS A 134 12.16 2.93 -33.24
C HIS A 134 11.29 4.03 -32.65
N ASP A 135 10.68 3.72 -31.52
CA ASP A 135 9.99 4.69 -30.67
C ASP A 135 10.79 4.88 -29.38
N ILE A 136 11.61 5.92 -29.36
CA ILE A 136 12.55 6.18 -28.27
C ILE A 136 11.92 7.13 -27.27
N LEU A 137 11.98 6.76 -25.98
CA LEU A 137 11.56 7.60 -24.87
C LEU A 137 12.70 7.68 -23.85
N GLY A 138 13.06 8.89 -23.47
CA GLY A 138 14.04 9.16 -22.42
C GLY A 138 13.49 10.10 -21.37
N SER A 139 13.83 9.90 -20.11
CA SER A 139 13.47 10.83 -19.05
C SER A 139 14.57 10.97 -18.01
N VAL A 140 14.61 12.15 -17.39
CA VAL A 140 15.43 12.43 -16.20
C VAL A 140 14.53 13.05 -15.15
N THR A 141 14.61 12.52 -13.93
CA THR A 141 13.85 13.00 -12.78
C THR A 141 14.79 13.27 -11.62
N TYR A 142 14.63 14.41 -10.97
CA TYR A 142 15.29 14.73 -9.72
C TYR A 142 14.21 14.98 -8.65
N ASP A 143 14.30 14.23 -7.55
CA ASP A 143 13.39 14.31 -6.41
C ASP A 143 14.14 14.64 -5.14
N LYS A 144 13.53 15.49 -4.32
CA LYS A 144 13.92 15.72 -2.94
C LYS A 144 12.77 15.32 -2.03
N SER A 145 13.01 14.32 -1.18
CA SER A 145 12.03 13.81 -0.24
C SER A 145 12.47 14.07 1.20
N VAL A 146 11.53 14.51 2.02
CA VAL A 146 11.68 14.64 3.47
C VAL A 146 10.49 13.97 4.11
N MET A 147 10.73 13.01 4.98
CA MET A 147 9.72 12.32 5.78
C MET A 147 10.02 12.54 7.26
N LYS A 148 9.02 12.94 8.02
CA LYS A 148 9.08 13.06 9.47
C LYS A 148 8.09 12.10 10.09
N LEU A 149 8.55 11.35 11.06
CA LEU A 149 7.72 10.52 11.92
C LEU A 149 7.84 11.06 13.35
N MET A 150 6.72 11.35 13.95
CA MET A 150 6.61 11.77 15.35
C MET A 150 5.64 10.81 16.01
N ASN A 151 6.07 10.17 17.09
CA ASN A 151 5.26 9.21 17.82
C ASN A 151 5.36 9.54 19.30
N ASP A 152 4.23 9.84 19.92
CA ASP A 152 4.14 10.17 21.33
C ASP A 152 3.95 8.92 22.23
N TYR A 153 3.89 7.73 21.63
CA TYR A 153 3.84 6.48 22.38
C TYR A 153 5.21 6.07 22.93
N GLY A 154 5.49 6.42 24.14
CA GLY A 154 6.74 6.08 24.80
C GLY A 154 7.83 7.14 24.64
N PRO A 155 9.12 6.78 24.79
CA PRO A 155 10.20 7.74 24.62
C PRO A 155 10.15 8.26 23.17
N VAL A 156 9.84 9.54 23.05
CA VAL A 156 9.61 10.22 21.76
C VAL A 156 10.77 9.98 20.80
N GLU A 157 10.51 9.20 19.77
CA GLU A 157 11.41 8.98 18.65
C GLU A 157 11.00 9.88 17.49
N ASN A 158 11.50 11.10 17.48
CA ASN A 158 11.36 11.99 16.34
C ASN A 158 12.35 11.60 15.28
N THR A 159 11.87 11.09 14.15
CA THR A 159 12.73 10.69 13.05
C THR A 159 12.44 11.54 11.82
N GLU A 160 13.48 12.16 11.29
CA GLU A 160 13.43 12.91 10.04
C GLU A 160 14.37 12.27 9.02
N TYR A 161 13.81 11.87 7.87
CA TYR A 161 14.58 11.31 6.76
C TYR A 161 14.60 12.27 5.60
N ARG A 162 15.79 12.51 5.08
CA ARG A 162 15.99 13.34 3.88
C ARG A 162 16.72 12.54 2.84
N ARG A 163 16.18 12.53 1.64
CA ARG A 163 16.80 11.85 0.51
C ARG A 163 16.60 12.65 -0.76
N ASN A 164 17.67 12.73 -1.55
CA ASN A 164 17.61 13.18 -2.92
C ASN A 164 17.76 11.95 -3.84
N THR A 165 17.01 11.94 -4.93
CA THR A 165 17.07 10.86 -5.91
C THR A 165 17.21 11.45 -7.30
N LEU A 166 18.20 10.99 -8.05
CA LEU A 166 18.33 11.27 -9.47
C LEU A 166 18.03 9.97 -10.23
N THR A 167 17.06 10.03 -11.14
CA THR A 167 16.69 8.91 -11.98
C THR A 167 16.81 9.27 -13.44
N GLY A 168 17.52 8.46 -14.21
CA GLY A 168 17.54 8.47 -15.67
C GLY A 168 16.83 7.22 -16.19
N TYR A 169 16.05 7.36 -17.25
CA TYR A 169 15.35 6.27 -17.92
C TYR A 169 15.47 6.41 -19.42
N VAL A 170 15.68 5.29 -20.10
CA VAL A 170 15.61 5.20 -21.57
C VAL A 170 14.93 3.90 -21.96
N GLN A 171 14.10 3.99 -22.97
CA GLN A 171 13.38 2.87 -23.59
C GLN A 171 13.42 3.04 -25.09
N ASP A 172 13.46 1.93 -25.81
CA ASP A 172 13.29 1.88 -27.27
C ASP A 172 12.26 0.79 -27.61
N LYS A 173 11.10 1.20 -28.09
CA LYS A 173 10.16 0.24 -28.68
C LYS A 173 10.53 0.02 -30.13
N ILE A 174 11.06 -1.16 -30.43
CA ILE A 174 11.56 -1.57 -31.74
C ILE A 174 10.46 -2.36 -32.46
N HIS A 175 9.93 -1.83 -33.54
CA HIS A 175 9.02 -2.51 -34.45
C HIS A 175 9.86 -3.42 -35.37
N VAL A 176 10.14 -4.65 -34.95
CA VAL A 176 10.94 -5.61 -35.72
C VAL A 176 10.29 -5.85 -37.09
N ASN A 177 8.96 -6.04 -37.07
CA ASN A 177 8.08 -6.08 -38.23
C ASN A 177 6.65 -5.69 -37.80
N ASP A 178 5.66 -5.76 -38.68
CA ASP A 178 4.27 -5.37 -38.42
C ASP A 178 3.57 -6.20 -37.32
N LYS A 179 4.18 -7.31 -36.89
CA LYS A 179 3.62 -8.25 -35.94
C LYS A 179 4.45 -8.39 -34.66
N TRP A 180 5.66 -7.88 -34.64
CA TRP A 180 6.58 -8.13 -33.53
C TRP A 180 7.23 -6.86 -33.02
N ASP A 181 6.96 -6.55 -31.78
CA ASP A 181 7.56 -5.48 -31.00
C ASP A 181 8.52 -6.04 -29.93
N VAL A 182 9.65 -5.38 -29.77
CA VAL A 182 10.58 -5.63 -28.67
C VAL A 182 10.92 -4.31 -27.99
N THR A 183 10.81 -4.25 -26.68
CA THR A 183 11.01 -3.00 -25.93
C THR A 183 12.06 -3.21 -24.83
N PRO A 184 13.35 -3.05 -25.12
CA PRO A 184 14.38 -2.92 -24.10
C PRO A 184 14.27 -1.55 -23.42
N ALA A 185 14.52 -1.54 -22.11
CA ALA A 185 14.64 -0.31 -21.34
C ALA A 185 15.69 -0.43 -20.23
N LEU A 186 16.23 0.70 -19.82
CA LEU A 186 17.18 0.80 -18.73
C LEU A 186 16.84 1.98 -17.85
N ARG A 187 16.76 1.74 -16.56
CA ARG A 187 16.67 2.79 -15.55
C ARG A 187 17.93 2.82 -14.71
N TYR A 188 18.51 3.99 -14.58
CA TYR A 188 19.54 4.30 -13.61
C TYR A 188 18.91 5.11 -12.48
N SER A 189 19.22 4.77 -11.23
CA SER A 189 18.80 5.56 -10.08
C SER A 189 20.00 5.76 -9.14
N HIS A 190 20.21 7.00 -8.74
CA HIS A 190 21.16 7.38 -7.73
C HIS A 190 20.40 7.96 -6.54
N TYR A 191 20.60 7.36 -5.39
CA TYR A 191 20.01 7.77 -4.13
C TYR A 191 21.13 8.30 -3.26
N ASN A 192 21.07 9.56 -2.87
CA ASN A 192 22.02 10.10 -1.91
C ASN A 192 21.86 9.41 -0.55
N SER A 193 22.93 9.51 0.23
CA SER A 193 22.86 9.13 1.64
C SER A 193 21.68 9.83 2.30
N PHE A 194 20.96 9.12 3.13
CA PHE A 194 19.94 9.74 3.96
C PHE A 194 20.40 9.84 5.41
N SER A 195 20.06 10.93 6.04
CA SER A 195 20.23 11.14 7.47
C SER A 195 18.89 10.90 8.15
N GLY A 196 18.90 10.17 9.22
CA GLY A 196 17.80 10.13 10.15
C GLY A 196 18.20 10.80 11.45
N THR A 197 17.24 11.14 12.25
CA THR A 197 17.46 11.81 13.51
C THR A 197 17.07 10.93 14.69
N ARG A 198 17.69 11.14 15.75
CA ARG A 198 17.45 10.85 17.16
C ARG A 198 16.61 9.61 17.49
N GLN A 199 17.28 8.54 17.88
CA GLN A 199 16.65 7.33 18.41
C GLN A 199 17.03 7.14 19.87
N ALA A 200 16.15 6.53 20.68
CA ALA A 200 16.49 6.08 22.00
C ALA A 200 17.60 5.02 21.91
N LYS A 201 18.70 5.24 22.62
CA LYS A 201 19.80 4.28 22.70
C LYS A 201 19.32 3.02 23.41
N ARG A 202 19.60 1.86 22.80
CA ARG A 202 19.32 0.55 23.40
C ARG A 202 20.62 -0.21 23.65
N ASP A 203 20.66 -1.00 24.71
CA ASP A 203 21.75 -1.90 25.01
C ASP A 203 21.69 -3.19 24.18
N SER A 204 22.62 -4.11 24.41
CA SER A 204 22.67 -5.40 23.69
C SER A 204 21.46 -6.31 23.95
N SER A 205 20.71 -6.08 25.01
CA SER A 205 19.46 -6.79 25.31
C SER A 205 18.22 -6.10 24.75
N GLY A 206 18.40 -4.93 24.09
CA GLY A 206 17.33 -4.11 23.53
C GLY A 206 16.68 -3.15 24.52
N LYS A 207 17.16 -3.08 25.76
CA LYS A 207 16.66 -2.13 26.76
C LYS A 207 17.06 -0.70 26.45
N ILE A 208 16.13 0.24 26.73
CA ILE A 208 16.41 1.66 26.64
C ILE A 208 17.44 2.05 27.70
N VAL A 209 18.53 2.68 27.25
CA VAL A 209 19.59 3.19 28.12
C VAL A 209 19.15 4.52 28.72
N LYS A 210 19.25 4.63 30.04
CA LYS A 210 19.02 5.88 30.77
C LYS A 210 20.34 6.41 31.33
N ASP A 211 20.44 7.74 31.44
CA ASP A 211 21.57 8.39 32.11
C ASP A 211 21.48 8.25 33.66
N GLY A 212 22.49 8.78 34.35
CA GLY A 212 22.53 8.78 35.81
C GLY A 212 21.40 9.56 36.49
N SER A 213 20.65 10.37 35.74
CA SER A 213 19.48 11.12 36.20
C SER A 213 18.17 10.46 35.83
N GLY A 214 18.22 9.30 35.15
CA GLY A 214 17.04 8.57 34.71
C GLY A 214 16.46 8.97 33.36
N ASN A 215 17.08 9.96 32.68
CA ASN A 215 16.60 10.40 31.37
C ASN A 215 17.03 9.43 30.26
N VAL A 216 16.19 9.29 29.21
CA VAL A 216 16.51 8.48 28.04
C VAL A 216 17.71 9.09 27.29
N VAL A 217 18.71 8.24 27.06
CA VAL A 217 19.86 8.62 26.21
C VAL A 217 19.47 8.45 24.75
N TYR A 218 19.68 9.48 23.96
CA TYR A 218 19.41 9.45 22.53
C TYR A 218 20.71 9.38 21.72
N VAL A 219 20.64 8.75 20.57
CA VAL A 219 21.72 8.69 19.58
C VAL A 219 21.21 9.18 18.24
N ASP A 220 22.08 9.82 17.48
CA ASP A 220 21.76 10.15 16.11
C ASP A 220 21.67 8.86 15.29
N SER A 221 20.69 8.81 14.40
CA SER A 221 20.52 7.66 13.52
C SER A 221 21.71 7.59 12.55
N LYS A 222 22.04 6.36 12.17
CA LYS A 222 23.16 6.10 11.27
C LYS A 222 22.87 6.65 9.87
N HIS A 223 23.90 7.21 9.26
CA HIS A 223 23.87 7.55 7.85
C HIS A 223 23.99 6.28 7.00
N ARG A 224 23.15 6.18 5.99
CA ARG A 224 23.37 5.26 4.90
C ARG A 224 24.07 5.99 3.77
N GLY A 225 25.15 5.41 3.24
CA GLY A 225 25.90 5.96 2.11
C GLY A 225 25.05 6.04 0.82
N ASP A 226 25.59 6.74 -0.16
CA ASP A 226 25.00 6.84 -1.49
C ASP A 226 24.87 5.46 -2.15
N VAL A 227 23.79 5.26 -2.89
CA VAL A 227 23.53 4.01 -3.60
C VAL A 227 23.14 4.32 -5.04
N SER A 228 23.80 3.64 -5.98
CA SER A 228 23.44 3.67 -7.40
C SER A 228 23.01 2.30 -7.87
N THR A 229 22.04 2.25 -8.76
CA THR A 229 21.54 1.00 -9.30
C THR A 229 21.12 1.14 -10.76
N PHE A 230 21.25 0.04 -11.49
CA PHE A 230 20.69 -0.16 -12.82
C PHE A 230 19.61 -1.22 -12.77
N THR A 231 18.46 -0.91 -13.34
CA THR A 231 17.32 -1.81 -13.44
C THR A 231 16.93 -1.97 -14.91
N PRO A 232 17.46 -3.01 -15.60
CA PRO A 232 17.08 -3.32 -16.96
C PRO A 232 15.69 -3.93 -17.03
N VAL A 233 15.03 -3.69 -18.17
CA VAL A 233 13.72 -4.22 -18.55
C VAL A 233 13.80 -4.70 -19.99
N ILE A 234 13.14 -5.78 -20.30
CA ILE A 234 12.88 -6.19 -21.67
C ILE A 234 11.45 -6.74 -21.76
N ASN A 235 10.69 -6.21 -22.70
CA ASN A 235 9.34 -6.68 -23.02
C ASN A 235 9.28 -7.03 -24.51
N THR A 236 8.44 -7.98 -24.86
CA THR A 236 8.17 -8.33 -26.25
C THR A 236 6.69 -8.69 -26.41
N GLU A 237 6.11 -8.30 -27.53
CA GLU A 237 4.76 -8.69 -27.93
C GLU A 237 4.77 -9.16 -29.38
N TYR A 238 4.13 -10.29 -29.64
CA TYR A 238 3.96 -10.85 -30.95
C TYR A 238 2.49 -11.02 -31.30
N MET A 239 2.05 -10.43 -32.41
CA MET A 239 0.70 -10.52 -32.94
C MET A 239 0.61 -11.68 -33.93
N PHE A 240 -0.04 -12.76 -33.55
CA PHE A 240 -0.31 -13.90 -34.47
C PHE A 240 -1.35 -13.51 -35.51
N SER A 241 -2.34 -12.74 -35.09
CA SER A 241 -3.42 -12.15 -35.91
C SER A 241 -3.85 -10.83 -35.27
N ASP A 242 -4.73 -10.08 -35.95
CA ASP A 242 -5.24 -8.80 -35.45
C ASP A 242 -6.00 -8.92 -34.10
N ASP A 243 -6.46 -10.14 -33.79
CA ASP A 243 -7.24 -10.45 -32.60
C ASP A 243 -6.51 -11.36 -31.61
N PHE A 244 -5.24 -11.76 -31.89
CA PHE A 244 -4.48 -12.65 -31.02
C PHE A 244 -3.03 -12.23 -30.88
N SER A 245 -2.62 -11.91 -29.65
CA SER A 245 -1.22 -11.63 -29.31
C SER A 245 -0.74 -12.43 -28.09
N ALA A 246 0.57 -12.62 -28.04
CA ALA A 246 1.27 -13.09 -26.85
C ALA A 246 2.35 -12.07 -26.49
N TYR A 247 2.53 -11.88 -25.18
CA TYR A 247 3.58 -11.01 -24.67
C TYR A 247 4.37 -11.69 -23.55
N ALA A 248 5.62 -11.27 -23.41
CA ALA A 248 6.48 -11.69 -22.33
C ALA A 248 7.37 -10.53 -21.89
N GLY A 249 7.74 -10.51 -20.62
CA GLY A 249 8.59 -9.47 -20.07
C GLY A 249 9.47 -9.99 -18.94
N TRP A 250 10.60 -9.34 -18.78
CA TRP A 250 11.46 -9.46 -17.64
C TRP A 250 11.88 -8.08 -17.15
N THR A 251 11.82 -7.86 -15.84
CA THR A 251 12.18 -6.61 -15.21
C THR A 251 13.00 -6.89 -13.97
N LYS A 252 14.18 -6.29 -13.89
CA LYS A 252 14.91 -6.24 -12.63
C LYS A 252 14.31 -5.15 -11.75
N ILE A 253 14.04 -5.49 -10.49
CA ILE A 253 13.49 -4.53 -9.52
C ILE A 253 14.50 -4.25 -8.42
N TYR A 254 14.47 -3.02 -7.95
CA TYR A 254 15.28 -2.53 -6.86
C TYR A 254 14.49 -1.50 -6.04
N ARG A 255 14.51 -1.67 -4.74
CA ARG A 255 13.97 -0.68 -3.79
C ARG A 255 15.01 -0.43 -2.70
N PRO A 256 15.51 0.82 -2.55
CA PRO A 256 16.37 1.15 -1.43
C PRO A 256 15.59 1.06 -0.13
N ILE A 257 16.29 0.79 0.96
CA ILE A 257 15.71 0.85 2.31
C ILE A 257 15.05 2.21 2.50
N LYS A 258 13.82 2.20 3.00
CA LYS A 258 13.12 3.42 3.41
C LYS A 258 13.67 3.92 4.75
N GLY A 259 13.51 5.20 5.01
CA GLY A 259 13.88 5.80 6.27
C GLY A 259 13.25 5.09 7.48
N LYS A 260 11.96 4.78 7.40
CA LYS A 260 11.22 4.05 8.45
C LYS A 260 11.81 2.66 8.75
N ASP A 261 12.12 1.88 7.70
CA ASP A 261 12.73 0.56 7.84
C ASP A 261 14.10 0.64 8.56
N TYR A 262 14.84 1.71 8.30
CA TYR A 262 16.16 1.92 8.87
C TYR A 262 16.11 2.37 10.33
N ALA A 263 15.14 3.19 10.71
CA ALA A 263 14.97 3.67 12.08
C ALA A 263 14.55 2.57 13.03
N THR A 264 13.67 1.71 12.57
CA THR A 264 13.12 0.61 13.37
C THR A 264 14.03 -0.62 13.42
N ASP A 265 15.13 -0.66 12.63
CA ASP A 265 16.22 -1.62 12.78
C ASP A 265 17.09 -1.27 14.00
N ALA A 266 16.45 -1.17 15.17
CA ALA A 266 17.07 -0.67 16.39
C ALA A 266 18.08 -1.65 17.02
N TYR A 267 18.17 -2.91 16.56
CA TYR A 267 19.08 -3.90 17.14
C TYR A 267 20.44 -4.02 16.47
N GLY A 268 20.55 -3.66 15.22
CA GLY A 268 21.77 -3.95 14.49
C GLY A 268 22.29 -2.81 13.65
N GLY A 269 21.46 -1.88 13.35
CA GLY A 269 21.75 -0.69 12.54
C GLY A 269 22.74 -0.98 11.43
N GLY A 270 22.27 -1.28 10.25
CA GLY A 270 23.09 -1.52 9.07
C GLY A 270 23.12 -2.96 8.56
N ALA A 271 22.38 -3.87 9.17
CA ALA A 271 22.24 -5.25 8.67
C ALA A 271 21.25 -5.35 7.50
N LEU A 272 20.25 -4.45 7.43
CA LEU A 272 19.29 -4.43 6.33
C LEU A 272 19.95 -4.12 4.99
N LYS A 273 19.60 -4.92 3.99
CA LYS A 273 20.00 -4.75 2.60
C LYS A 273 18.83 -4.25 1.78
N ASP A 274 19.14 -3.47 0.74
CA ASP A 274 18.16 -3.06 -0.23
C ASP A 274 17.45 -4.25 -0.89
N GLU A 275 16.18 -4.08 -1.18
CA GLU A 275 15.42 -5.10 -1.88
C GLU A 275 15.89 -5.19 -3.33
N LYS A 276 16.07 -6.41 -3.77
CA LYS A 276 16.44 -6.76 -5.15
C LYS A 276 15.66 -7.97 -5.58
N GLY A 277 15.21 -7.93 -6.81
CA GLY A 277 14.47 -9.05 -7.37
C GLY A 277 14.36 -8.99 -8.88
N ASP A 278 13.68 -9.98 -9.38
CA ASP A 278 13.35 -10.14 -10.79
C ASP A 278 11.87 -10.45 -10.92
N VAL A 279 11.23 -9.85 -11.90
CA VAL A 279 9.83 -10.08 -12.26
C VAL A 279 9.80 -10.62 -13.68
N TRP A 280 9.08 -11.72 -13.88
CA TRP A 280 8.77 -12.28 -15.19
C TRP A 280 7.27 -12.20 -15.39
N THR A 281 6.86 -11.77 -16.56
CA THR A 281 5.47 -11.75 -16.99
C THR A 281 5.34 -12.50 -18.30
N ILE A 282 4.31 -13.31 -18.44
CA ILE A 282 3.90 -13.93 -19.70
C ILE A 282 2.38 -13.83 -19.81
N GLY A 283 1.89 -13.51 -21.01
CA GLY A 283 0.45 -13.38 -21.19
C GLY A 283 0.02 -13.56 -22.62
N LEU A 284 -1.29 -13.77 -22.76
CA LEU A 284 -2.00 -13.91 -24.02
C LEU A 284 -3.20 -12.96 -24.01
N ARG A 285 -3.48 -12.35 -25.15
CA ARG A 285 -4.69 -11.55 -25.38
C ARG A 285 -5.38 -12.06 -26.64
N LYS A 286 -6.67 -12.36 -26.53
CA LYS A 286 -7.47 -12.91 -27.62
C LYS A 286 -8.82 -12.22 -27.72
N GLY A 287 -9.11 -11.62 -28.88
CA GLY A 287 -10.46 -11.25 -29.27
C GLY A 287 -11.23 -12.48 -29.74
N ILE A 288 -12.46 -12.65 -29.27
CA ILE A 288 -13.38 -13.72 -29.69
C ILE A 288 -14.59 -13.04 -30.33
N GLY A 289 -14.56 -12.94 -31.64
CA GLY A 289 -15.50 -12.10 -32.38
C GLY A 289 -15.36 -10.61 -32.04
N PRO A 290 -16.31 -9.74 -32.40
CA PRO A 290 -16.19 -8.31 -32.21
C PRO A 290 -16.46 -7.84 -30.77
N ASN A 291 -17.00 -8.70 -29.92
CA ASN A 291 -17.59 -8.29 -28.67
C ASN A 291 -16.93 -8.86 -27.42
N THR A 292 -15.94 -9.74 -27.57
CA THR A 292 -15.32 -10.41 -26.42
C THR A 292 -13.81 -10.27 -26.51
N GLU A 293 -13.19 -9.85 -25.40
CA GLU A 293 -11.75 -9.91 -25.21
C GLU A 293 -11.43 -10.78 -23.98
N VAL A 294 -10.45 -11.64 -24.14
CA VAL A 294 -9.93 -12.49 -23.08
C VAL A 294 -8.44 -12.21 -22.93
N THR A 295 -8.02 -11.88 -21.72
CA THR A 295 -6.60 -11.75 -21.36
C THR A 295 -6.26 -12.75 -20.27
N VAL A 296 -5.16 -13.46 -20.46
CA VAL A 296 -4.59 -14.36 -19.46
C VAL A 296 -3.15 -13.95 -19.23
N HIS A 297 -2.74 -13.76 -17.98
CA HIS A 297 -1.34 -13.53 -17.70
C HIS A 297 -0.90 -14.17 -16.39
N TYR A 298 0.39 -14.44 -16.33
CA TYR A 298 1.07 -14.98 -15.17
C TYR A 298 2.29 -14.13 -14.86
N ASP A 299 2.37 -13.67 -13.62
CA ASP A 299 3.50 -12.93 -13.09
C ASP A 299 4.23 -13.76 -12.04
N TRP A 300 5.52 -13.74 -12.10
CA TRP A 300 6.38 -14.38 -11.13
C TRP A 300 7.47 -13.43 -10.65
N THR A 301 7.49 -13.14 -9.36
CA THR A 301 8.46 -12.26 -8.71
C THR A 301 9.31 -13.06 -7.74
N LYS A 302 10.61 -12.94 -7.86
CA LYS A 302 11.57 -13.44 -6.88
C LYS A 302 12.36 -12.31 -6.27
N MET A 303 12.25 -12.16 -4.96
CA MET A 303 13.03 -11.20 -4.19
C MET A 303 14.11 -11.91 -3.39
N SER A 304 15.34 -11.42 -3.49
CA SER A 304 16.45 -11.96 -2.69
C SER A 304 16.57 -11.33 -1.32
N ASN A 305 16.10 -10.10 -1.17
CA ASN A 305 16.21 -9.29 0.03
C ASN A 305 14.89 -8.56 0.34
N ALA A 306 13.74 -9.22 0.19
CA ALA A 306 12.47 -8.61 0.58
C ALA A 306 12.55 -8.15 2.04
N ILE A 307 12.12 -6.91 2.31
CA ILE A 307 12.07 -6.39 3.67
C ILE A 307 10.72 -6.74 4.26
N THR A 308 10.74 -7.51 5.32
CA THR A 308 9.55 -7.84 6.10
C THR A 308 9.77 -7.48 7.57
N GLN A 309 8.70 -7.51 8.34
CA GLN A 309 8.74 -7.15 9.75
C GLN A 309 8.29 -8.32 10.64
N TYR A 310 8.78 -8.31 11.85
CA TYR A 310 8.30 -9.16 12.94
C TYR A 310 8.27 -8.35 14.24
N SER A 311 7.52 -8.81 15.21
CA SER A 311 7.42 -8.15 16.51
C SER A 311 8.13 -8.95 17.58
N VAL A 312 8.78 -8.26 18.50
CA VAL A 312 9.40 -8.83 19.71
C VAL A 312 8.93 -8.05 20.94
N ASP A 313 8.91 -8.69 22.07
CA ASP A 313 8.58 -8.01 23.32
C ASP A 313 9.63 -6.93 23.64
N ASP A 314 9.17 -5.75 24.05
CA ASP A 314 10.05 -4.68 24.50
C ASP A 314 10.61 -5.04 25.89
N PRO A 315 11.93 -5.27 26.01
CA PRO A 315 12.50 -5.60 27.32
C PRO A 315 12.48 -4.42 28.30
N SER A 316 12.15 -3.23 27.84
CA SER A 316 12.05 -2.03 28.68
C SER A 316 10.65 -1.78 29.20
N ILE A 317 9.63 -2.25 28.48
CA ILE A 317 8.22 -1.94 28.74
C ILE A 317 7.41 -3.23 28.64
N PRO A 318 7.04 -3.87 29.76
CA PRO A 318 6.22 -5.08 29.74
C PRO A 318 4.91 -4.89 28.98
N GLY A 319 4.60 -5.87 28.12
CA GLY A 319 3.41 -5.83 27.26
C GLY A 319 3.52 -4.94 26.01
N HIS A 320 4.60 -4.19 25.88
CA HIS A 320 4.89 -3.44 24.66
C HIS A 320 5.69 -4.31 23.67
N ARG A 321 5.38 -4.21 22.39
CA ARG A 321 6.07 -4.95 21.34
C ARG A 321 6.81 -4.00 20.41
N LEU A 322 8.03 -4.36 20.09
CA LEU A 322 8.89 -3.62 19.16
C LEU A 322 8.81 -4.26 17.78
N THR A 323 8.57 -3.45 16.76
CA THR A 323 8.67 -3.88 15.38
C THR A 323 10.14 -3.94 14.95
N ARG A 324 10.51 -5.03 14.31
CA ARG A 324 11.82 -5.28 13.71
C ARG A 324 11.68 -5.50 12.23
N TYR A 325 12.65 -5.02 11.47
CA TYR A 325 12.73 -5.26 10.04
C TYR A 325 13.87 -6.20 9.70
N VAL A 326 13.63 -7.12 8.79
CA VAL A 326 14.59 -8.12 8.34
C VAL A 326 14.47 -8.35 6.84
N ASN A 327 15.57 -8.83 6.24
CA ASN A 327 15.53 -9.29 4.87
C ASN A 327 15.17 -10.78 4.81
N ALA A 328 14.23 -11.11 3.94
CA ALA A 328 13.81 -12.47 3.63
C ALA A 328 13.93 -12.75 2.12
N LYS A 329 13.79 -14.00 1.72
CA LYS A 329 13.52 -14.37 0.34
C LYS A 329 12.00 -14.38 0.14
N GLU A 330 11.52 -13.77 -0.93
CA GLU A 330 10.10 -13.77 -1.30
C GLU A 330 9.93 -14.39 -2.68
N ASP A 331 8.96 -15.28 -2.81
CA ASP A 331 8.49 -15.86 -4.07
C ASP A 331 6.99 -15.56 -4.19
N LYS A 332 6.66 -14.68 -5.13
CA LYS A 332 5.31 -14.20 -5.37
C LYS A 332 4.85 -14.62 -6.76
N GLN A 333 3.68 -15.21 -6.83
CA GLN A 333 3.07 -15.69 -8.06
C GLN A 333 1.66 -15.15 -8.17
N SER A 334 1.29 -14.69 -9.35
CA SER A 334 -0.04 -14.21 -9.66
C SER A 334 -0.48 -14.75 -11.01
N PHE A 335 -1.59 -15.46 -11.03
CA PHE A 335 -2.27 -15.89 -12.25
C PHE A 335 -3.56 -15.11 -12.38
N ASN A 336 -3.77 -14.51 -13.56
CA ASN A 336 -4.93 -13.64 -13.79
C ASN A 336 -5.60 -14.01 -15.10
N ILE A 337 -6.94 -14.03 -15.09
CA ILE A 337 -7.79 -14.12 -16.27
C ILE A 337 -8.78 -12.98 -16.21
N THR A 338 -8.91 -12.25 -17.32
CA THR A 338 -9.99 -11.27 -17.50
C THR A 338 -10.77 -11.59 -18.76
N VAL A 339 -12.08 -11.40 -18.70
CA VAL A 339 -13.00 -11.52 -19.82
C VAL A 339 -13.87 -10.29 -19.85
N ASP A 340 -13.78 -9.51 -20.92
CA ASP A 340 -14.67 -8.40 -21.20
C ASP A 340 -15.60 -8.77 -22.36
N HIS A 341 -16.90 -8.69 -22.14
CA HIS A 341 -17.92 -9.05 -23.11
C HIS A 341 -19.02 -8.00 -23.23
N LYS A 342 -19.28 -7.58 -24.44
CA LYS A 342 -20.42 -6.70 -24.79
C LYS A 342 -21.55 -7.54 -25.39
N PHE A 343 -22.64 -7.72 -24.64
CA PHE A 343 -23.80 -8.42 -25.16
C PHE A 343 -24.48 -7.61 -26.28
N ASN A 344 -24.50 -6.29 -26.12
CA ASN A 344 -25.01 -5.29 -27.08
C ASN A 344 -24.52 -3.90 -26.66
N ASP A 345 -25.06 -2.86 -27.31
CA ASP A 345 -24.68 -1.46 -27.04
C ASP A 345 -25.01 -0.98 -25.61
N HIS A 346 -25.78 -1.76 -24.85
CA HIS A 346 -26.23 -1.38 -23.52
C HIS A 346 -25.67 -2.26 -22.40
N TRP A 347 -25.43 -3.53 -22.64
CA TRP A 347 -25.03 -4.49 -21.62
C TRP A 347 -23.56 -4.90 -21.76
N ASN A 348 -22.80 -4.70 -20.70
CA ASN A 348 -21.40 -5.11 -20.61
C ASN A 348 -21.19 -6.03 -19.41
N LEU A 349 -20.36 -7.02 -19.58
CA LEU A 349 -19.91 -7.96 -18.55
C LEU A 349 -18.39 -7.98 -18.51
N GLY A 350 -17.83 -7.66 -17.36
CA GLY A 350 -16.42 -7.88 -17.03
C GLY A 350 -16.33 -9.00 -16.01
N LEU A 351 -15.49 -9.99 -16.26
CA LEU A 351 -15.13 -11.04 -15.31
C LEU A 351 -13.64 -10.98 -15.07
N ALA A 352 -13.22 -11.15 -13.83
CA ALA A 352 -11.81 -11.33 -13.50
C ALA A 352 -11.64 -12.44 -12.46
N TYR A 353 -10.57 -13.19 -12.61
CA TYR A 353 -10.10 -14.15 -11.62
C TYR A 353 -8.63 -13.93 -11.38
N THR A 354 -8.24 -13.85 -10.13
CA THR A 354 -6.86 -13.78 -9.69
C THR A 354 -6.59 -14.90 -8.70
N HIS A 355 -5.59 -15.73 -9.00
CA HIS A 355 -4.97 -16.62 -8.01
C HIS A 355 -3.66 -16.03 -7.58
N PHE A 356 -3.46 -15.90 -6.28
CA PHE A 356 -2.27 -15.28 -5.71
C PHE A 356 -1.62 -16.20 -4.70
N LYS A 357 -0.31 -16.34 -4.81
CA LYS A 357 0.53 -17.04 -3.85
C LYS A 357 1.74 -16.19 -3.52
N ASP A 358 1.98 -15.99 -2.24
CA ASP A 358 3.14 -15.26 -1.75
C ASP A 358 3.77 -16.04 -0.60
N THR A 359 5.04 -16.35 -0.74
CA THR A 359 5.77 -17.14 0.24
C THR A 359 7.04 -16.42 0.65
N TYR A 360 7.25 -16.33 1.94
CA TYR A 360 8.49 -15.82 2.51
C TYR A 360 9.29 -16.96 3.13
N ARG A 361 10.58 -16.85 3.06
CA ARG A 361 11.51 -17.77 3.69
C ARG A 361 12.61 -16.99 4.39
N ALA A 362 12.88 -17.37 5.62
CA ALA A 362 14.02 -16.84 6.35
C ALA A 362 15.31 -17.03 5.54
N LYS A 363 16.22 -16.09 5.68
CA LYS A 363 17.49 -16.10 4.97
C LYS A 363 18.53 -16.83 5.82
N ASP A 364 19.15 -17.85 5.22
CA ASP A 364 20.37 -18.49 5.70
C ASP A 364 20.42 -18.84 7.21
N GLY A 365 19.54 -19.75 7.64
CA GLY A 365 19.58 -20.32 8.99
C GLY A 365 19.01 -19.43 10.11
N VAL A 366 18.54 -18.23 9.78
CA VAL A 366 17.84 -17.38 10.73
C VAL A 366 16.38 -17.82 10.82
N GLN A 367 15.95 -18.12 12.04
CA GLN A 367 14.56 -18.41 12.32
C GLN A 367 13.92 -17.19 12.97
N TYR A 368 12.81 -16.73 12.39
CA TYR A 368 12.01 -15.67 12.95
C TYR A 368 10.74 -16.29 13.52
N THR A 369 10.51 -16.08 14.80
CA THR A 369 9.24 -16.38 15.45
C THR A 369 8.43 -15.10 15.53
N ASP A 370 7.12 -15.23 15.40
CA ASP A 370 6.19 -14.14 15.59
C ASP A 370 6.36 -12.99 14.57
N VAL A 371 6.18 -13.32 13.32
CA VAL A 371 6.11 -12.34 12.26
C VAL A 371 4.64 -12.02 12.05
N GLY A 372 4.27 -10.74 11.97
CA GLY A 372 2.92 -10.33 11.63
C GLY A 372 2.39 -10.88 10.29
N LEU A 373 3.15 -11.74 9.67
CA LEU A 373 2.90 -12.43 8.41
C LEU A 373 2.90 -13.97 8.58
N GLY A 374 2.94 -14.49 9.81
CA GLY A 374 3.17 -15.90 10.13
C GLY A 374 4.63 -16.19 10.44
N GLU A 375 4.92 -17.40 10.92
CA GLU A 375 6.29 -17.82 11.20
C GLU A 375 7.15 -17.81 9.95
N LEU A 376 8.19 -17.01 9.94
CA LEU A 376 9.27 -17.14 8.99
C LEU A 376 10.26 -18.18 9.48
N SER A 377 10.25 -19.34 8.84
CA SER A 377 11.17 -20.44 9.11
C SER A 377 12.07 -20.68 7.89
N ASN A 378 12.95 -21.68 8.00
CA ASN A 378 13.70 -22.17 6.83
C ASN A 378 12.83 -22.83 5.75
N VAL A 379 11.56 -23.05 6.04
CA VAL A 379 10.53 -23.52 5.08
C VAL A 379 9.80 -22.32 4.48
N ASN A 380 9.27 -22.49 3.27
CA ASN A 380 8.44 -21.49 2.65
C ASN A 380 7.16 -21.29 3.47
N THR A 381 6.94 -20.08 3.92
CA THR A 381 5.74 -19.68 4.65
C THR A 381 4.83 -18.91 3.71
N GLN A 382 3.64 -19.41 3.52
CA GLN A 382 2.63 -18.76 2.69
C GLN A 382 1.92 -17.67 3.49
N ILE A 383 1.76 -16.50 2.89
CA ILE A 383 1.15 -15.34 3.55
C ILE A 383 -0.33 -15.24 3.16
N ASN A 384 -1.09 -16.26 3.44
CA ASN A 384 -2.55 -16.19 3.26
C ASN A 384 -3.26 -15.36 4.33
N LYS A 385 -2.58 -15.10 5.45
CA LYS A 385 -3.12 -14.25 6.52
C LYS A 385 -3.37 -12.82 6.11
N LEU A 386 -2.69 -12.29 5.07
CA LEU A 386 -2.85 -10.91 4.65
C LEU A 386 -3.90 -10.70 3.57
N ARG A 387 -4.24 -11.75 2.82
CA ARG A 387 -5.15 -11.65 1.67
C ARG A 387 -5.67 -13.02 1.25
N PRO A 388 -6.80 -13.06 0.55
CA PRO A 388 -7.32 -14.29 -0.03
C PRO A 388 -6.36 -14.84 -1.09
N ALA A 389 -6.31 -16.18 -1.21
CA ALA A 389 -5.57 -16.83 -2.29
C ALA A 389 -6.26 -16.66 -3.65
N ASN A 390 -7.59 -16.54 -3.65
CA ASN A 390 -8.37 -16.36 -4.87
C ASN A 390 -9.32 -15.17 -4.74
N HIS A 391 -9.44 -14.41 -5.80
CA HIS A 391 -10.37 -13.31 -5.93
C HIS A 391 -11.08 -13.40 -7.27
N PHE A 392 -12.39 -13.54 -7.25
CA PHE A 392 -13.26 -13.47 -8.40
C PHE A 392 -14.00 -12.14 -8.39
N THR A 393 -14.02 -11.47 -9.52
CA THR A 393 -14.78 -10.23 -9.70
C THR A 393 -15.70 -10.36 -10.89
N MET A 394 -16.94 -9.93 -10.72
CA MET A 394 -17.88 -9.74 -11.82
C MET A 394 -18.41 -8.31 -11.79
N ASN A 395 -18.36 -7.65 -12.93
CA ASN A 395 -18.97 -6.35 -13.14
C ASN A 395 -20.00 -6.48 -14.28
N LEU A 396 -21.28 -6.45 -13.93
CA LEU A 396 -22.36 -6.43 -14.92
C LEU A 396 -22.95 -5.03 -14.94
N SER A 397 -22.90 -4.37 -16.11
CA SER A 397 -23.43 -3.03 -16.26
C SER A 397 -24.40 -2.91 -17.41
N TYR A 398 -25.39 -2.06 -17.19
CA TYR A 398 -26.33 -1.58 -18.19
C TYR A 398 -26.19 -0.08 -18.35
N GLU A 399 -26.08 0.40 -19.57
CA GLU A 399 -26.00 1.83 -19.87
C GLU A 399 -26.85 2.17 -21.09
N ASN A 400 -27.59 3.26 -21.01
CA ASN A 400 -28.20 3.94 -22.14
C ASN A 400 -27.99 5.46 -21.99
N ASN A 401 -28.55 6.26 -22.91
CA ASN A 401 -28.34 7.71 -22.93
C ASN A 401 -28.62 8.43 -21.60
N LYS A 402 -29.46 7.89 -20.74
CA LYS A 402 -29.91 8.55 -19.49
C LYS A 402 -29.72 7.71 -18.24
N PHE A 403 -29.50 6.44 -18.38
CA PHE A 403 -29.49 5.54 -17.25
C PHE A 403 -28.26 4.62 -17.28
N TYR A 404 -27.60 4.54 -16.14
CA TYR A 404 -26.54 3.59 -15.86
C TYR A 404 -26.91 2.76 -14.63
N SER A 405 -26.68 1.48 -14.68
CA SER A 405 -26.74 0.60 -13.51
C SER A 405 -25.60 -0.42 -13.56
N GLY A 406 -24.88 -0.60 -12.48
CA GLY A 406 -23.77 -1.54 -12.39
C GLY A 406 -23.85 -2.38 -11.11
N LEU A 407 -23.70 -3.69 -11.25
CA LEU A 407 -23.56 -4.65 -10.16
C LEU A 407 -22.12 -5.14 -10.15
N LEU A 408 -21.43 -4.90 -9.05
CA LEU A 408 -20.09 -5.43 -8.77
C LEU A 408 -20.22 -6.57 -7.76
N VAL A 409 -19.64 -7.70 -8.09
CA VAL A 409 -19.56 -8.87 -7.23
C VAL A 409 -18.10 -9.15 -6.95
N ASN A 410 -17.72 -9.25 -5.68
CA ASN A 410 -16.40 -9.68 -5.23
C ASN A 410 -16.55 -10.94 -4.40
N TRP A 411 -15.91 -12.00 -4.84
CA TRP A 411 -15.86 -13.26 -4.11
C TRP A 411 -14.41 -13.61 -3.78
N TYR A 412 -14.11 -13.59 -2.50
CA TYR A 412 -12.79 -13.90 -1.93
C TYR A 412 -12.81 -15.31 -1.37
N THR A 413 -11.81 -16.13 -1.68
CA THR A 413 -11.69 -17.50 -1.16
C THR A 413 -10.24 -17.85 -0.82
N GLY A 414 -10.06 -18.90 -0.03
CA GLY A 414 -8.73 -19.34 0.41
C GLY A 414 -8.11 -18.40 1.43
N MET A 415 -8.92 -17.82 2.29
CA MET A 415 -8.48 -17.05 3.45
C MET A 415 -8.07 -18.00 4.57
N ASP A 416 -7.07 -17.61 5.35
CA ASP A 416 -6.57 -18.40 6.46
C ASP A 416 -7.52 -18.31 7.67
N THR A 417 -8.23 -19.40 7.99
CA THR A 417 -9.18 -19.44 9.10
C THR A 417 -8.54 -19.36 10.49
N THR A 418 -7.23 -19.40 10.60
CA THR A 418 -6.53 -19.05 11.85
C THR A 418 -6.48 -17.54 12.09
N ALA A 419 -6.75 -16.76 11.07
CA ALA A 419 -6.71 -15.30 11.08
C ALA A 419 -8.07 -14.66 10.83
N TYR A 420 -8.89 -15.27 9.98
CA TYR A 420 -10.21 -14.76 9.57
C TYR A 420 -11.32 -15.65 10.12
N THR A 421 -12.51 -15.08 10.28
CA THR A 421 -13.68 -15.82 10.78
C THR A 421 -14.23 -16.84 9.78
N ASP A 422 -13.99 -16.61 8.48
CA ASP A 422 -14.37 -17.54 7.41
C ASP A 422 -13.24 -17.63 6.36
N ASN A 423 -13.21 -18.69 5.58
CA ASN A 423 -12.29 -18.87 4.48
C ASN A 423 -12.76 -18.23 3.17
N GLN A 424 -13.96 -17.66 3.12
CA GLN A 424 -14.54 -17.01 1.95
C GLN A 424 -15.54 -15.93 2.32
N PHE A 425 -15.63 -14.89 1.48
CA PHE A 425 -16.61 -13.81 1.60
C PHE A 425 -17.13 -13.42 0.21
N LEU A 426 -18.45 -13.21 0.11
CA LEU A 426 -19.10 -12.75 -1.11
C LEU A 426 -19.75 -11.38 -0.87
N VAL A 427 -19.18 -10.34 -1.48
CA VAL A 427 -19.63 -8.95 -1.31
C VAL A 427 -20.19 -8.44 -2.62
N LEU A 428 -21.38 -7.85 -2.57
CA LEU A 428 -22.09 -7.28 -3.71
C LEU A 428 -22.26 -5.77 -3.51
N ASP A 429 -21.89 -5.00 -4.53
CA ASP A 429 -22.12 -3.55 -4.57
C ASP A 429 -23.00 -3.22 -5.78
N TRP A 430 -23.90 -2.28 -5.61
CA TRP A 430 -24.79 -1.84 -6.67
C TRP A 430 -24.79 -0.33 -6.81
N ASN A 431 -24.65 0.15 -8.05
CA ASN A 431 -24.63 1.57 -8.38
C ASN A 431 -25.66 1.88 -9.47
N MET A 432 -26.30 3.03 -9.36
CA MET A 432 -27.23 3.53 -10.33
C MET A 432 -27.05 5.05 -10.52
N ASN A 433 -27.11 5.49 -11.80
CA ASN A 433 -27.16 6.90 -12.17
C ASN A 433 -28.31 7.11 -13.14
N TYR A 434 -29.05 8.21 -12.96
CA TYR A 434 -30.15 8.60 -13.85
C TYR A 434 -30.07 10.09 -14.18
N GLU A 435 -29.93 10.41 -15.48
CA GLU A 435 -30.02 11.78 -15.98
C GLU A 435 -31.48 12.20 -16.05
N LEU A 436 -31.96 12.85 -15.00
CA LEU A 436 -33.33 13.40 -14.96
C LEU A 436 -33.51 14.53 -15.97
N ARG A 437 -32.52 15.40 -16.09
CA ARG A 437 -32.36 16.47 -17.07
C ARG A 437 -30.91 16.65 -17.43
N LYS A 438 -30.59 17.33 -18.55
CA LYS A 438 -29.20 17.57 -19.00
C LYS A 438 -28.25 18.13 -17.92
N ASN A 439 -28.81 18.77 -16.90
CA ASN A 439 -28.05 19.37 -15.80
C ASN A 439 -28.35 18.75 -14.43
N ILE A 440 -29.18 17.70 -14.35
CA ILE A 440 -29.55 17.04 -13.10
C ILE A 440 -29.33 15.54 -13.22
N ASN A 441 -28.41 14.99 -12.44
CA ASN A 441 -28.17 13.56 -12.30
C ASN A 441 -28.54 13.11 -10.90
N LEU A 442 -29.34 12.06 -10.80
CA LEU A 442 -29.64 11.34 -9.57
C LEU A 442 -28.72 10.12 -9.49
N TYR A 443 -28.25 9.81 -8.29
CA TYR A 443 -27.45 8.62 -8.08
C TYR A 443 -27.85 7.87 -6.81
N LEU A 444 -27.68 6.56 -6.87
CA LEU A 444 -27.83 5.64 -5.76
C LEU A 444 -26.60 4.72 -5.76
N SER A 445 -26.00 4.53 -4.61
CA SER A 445 -24.97 3.53 -4.38
C SER A 445 -25.31 2.71 -3.16
N VAL A 446 -25.24 1.41 -3.28
CA VAL A 446 -25.42 0.46 -2.19
C VAL A 446 -24.16 -0.37 -2.11
N THR A 447 -23.41 -0.25 -1.05
CA THR A 447 -22.26 -1.11 -0.78
C THR A 447 -22.68 -2.26 0.13
N ASN A 448 -22.09 -3.42 -0.09
CA ASN A 448 -22.39 -4.64 0.65
C ASN A 448 -23.90 -4.93 0.67
N LEU A 449 -24.50 -5.07 -0.52
CA LEU A 449 -25.96 -5.22 -0.73
C LEU A 449 -26.58 -6.34 0.10
N THR A 450 -25.87 -7.45 0.28
CA THR A 450 -26.29 -8.63 1.05
C THR A 450 -26.09 -8.48 2.54
N ASN A 451 -25.42 -7.42 2.99
CA ASN A 451 -25.01 -7.21 4.38
C ASN A 451 -24.12 -8.34 4.91
N GLU A 452 -23.18 -8.77 4.09
CA GLU A 452 -22.20 -9.79 4.44
C GLU A 452 -21.32 -9.30 5.61
N SER A 453 -21.06 -10.17 6.57
CA SER A 453 -20.06 -9.91 7.62
C SER A 453 -18.72 -10.39 7.13
N TYR A 454 -17.83 -9.49 6.71
CA TYR A 454 -16.57 -9.86 6.11
C TYR A 454 -15.40 -9.05 6.66
N GLU A 455 -14.20 -9.56 6.42
CA GLU A 455 -12.93 -9.04 6.88
C GLU A 455 -11.96 -8.97 5.71
N ASN A 456 -11.06 -7.98 5.68
CA ASN A 456 -10.17 -7.85 4.53
C ASN A 456 -8.68 -7.73 4.86
N ALA A 457 -8.32 -7.44 6.07
CA ALA A 457 -6.94 -7.29 6.49
C ALA A 457 -6.72 -7.94 7.84
N TYR A 458 -5.59 -8.61 7.97
CA TYR A 458 -5.16 -9.21 9.21
C TYR A 458 -3.97 -8.45 9.77
N SER A 459 -3.98 -8.21 11.07
CA SER A 459 -2.88 -7.61 11.81
C SER A 459 -2.65 -8.37 13.10
N GLU A 460 -1.45 -8.91 13.30
CA GLU A 460 -1.02 -9.49 14.58
C GLU A 460 -0.61 -8.44 15.60
N TYR A 461 -0.53 -7.18 15.19
CA TYR A 461 -0.20 -6.10 16.10
C TYR A 461 -1.25 -6.01 17.21
N ASN A 462 -0.80 -6.19 18.44
CA ASN A 462 -1.65 -6.22 19.65
C ASN A 462 -2.75 -7.30 19.63
N GLY A 463 -2.62 -8.36 18.84
CA GLY A 463 -3.61 -9.43 18.76
C GLY A 463 -4.96 -9.01 18.16
N LEU A 464 -4.97 -7.98 17.33
CA LEU A 464 -6.22 -7.41 16.78
C LEU A 464 -6.91 -8.34 15.76
N GLY A 465 -6.19 -9.29 15.17
CA GLY A 465 -6.76 -10.20 14.18
C GLY A 465 -7.17 -9.49 12.87
N ALA A 466 -8.15 -10.07 12.19
CA ALA A 466 -8.67 -9.51 10.94
C ALA A 466 -9.57 -8.29 11.18
N ALA A 467 -9.49 -7.30 10.28
CA ALA A 467 -10.26 -6.08 10.37
C ALA A 467 -11.67 -6.27 9.76
N PRO A 468 -12.74 -6.17 10.58
CA PRO A 468 -14.11 -6.26 10.06
C PRO A 468 -14.40 -5.07 9.15
N GLN A 469 -15.13 -5.33 8.09
CA GLN A 469 -15.53 -4.34 7.13
C GLN A 469 -16.95 -3.83 7.40
N PRO A 470 -17.31 -2.62 6.91
CA PRO A 470 -18.63 -2.07 7.09
C PRO A 470 -19.72 -2.98 6.53
N GLY A 471 -20.82 -3.11 7.25
CA GLY A 471 -22.05 -3.70 6.74
C GLY A 471 -22.65 -2.89 5.59
N ARG A 472 -23.87 -3.21 5.20
CA ARG A 472 -24.57 -2.53 4.11
C ARG A 472 -24.72 -1.03 4.38
N ALA A 473 -24.29 -0.22 3.38
CA ALA A 473 -24.45 1.22 3.42
C ALA A 473 -25.14 1.73 2.15
N TRP A 474 -25.89 2.83 2.29
CA TRP A 474 -26.63 3.47 1.21
C TRP A 474 -26.17 4.91 1.05
N MET A 475 -26.01 5.32 -0.20
CA MET A 475 -25.75 6.71 -0.55
C MET A 475 -26.70 7.12 -1.66
N VAL A 476 -27.53 8.13 -1.42
CA VAL A 476 -28.45 8.71 -2.39
C VAL A 476 -28.13 10.19 -2.55
N GLY A 477 -28.13 10.68 -3.76
CA GLY A 477 -27.87 12.08 -4.00
C GLY A 477 -28.28 12.58 -5.37
N ALA A 478 -28.17 13.90 -5.54
CA ALA A 478 -28.36 14.57 -6.80
C ALA A 478 -27.17 15.50 -7.10
N ARG A 479 -26.75 15.53 -8.36
CA ARG A 479 -25.72 16.44 -8.87
C ARG A 479 -26.37 17.42 -9.85
N TYR A 480 -26.23 18.70 -9.56
CA TYR A 480 -26.66 19.77 -10.45
C TYR A 480 -25.45 20.45 -11.11
N LYS A 481 -25.50 20.65 -12.41
CA LYS A 481 -24.50 21.43 -13.17
C LYS A 481 -25.11 22.79 -13.52
N PHE A 482 -24.43 23.85 -13.15
CA PHE A 482 -24.78 25.23 -13.48
C PHE A 482 -24.41 25.57 -14.91
#